data_891a6ff12bbedef5e2e706fd4817e2fc
#
_entry.id   891a6ff12bbedef5e2e706fd4817e2fc
#
_cell.length_a   1.000
_cell.length_b   1.000
_cell.length_c   1.000
_cell.angle_alpha   90.00
_cell.angle_beta   90.00
_cell.angle_gamma   90.00
#
_symmetry.space_group_name_H-M   'P 1'
#
loop_
_entity.id
_entity.type
_entity.pdbx_description
1 polymer ?
#
loop_
_entity_poly.entity_id
_entity_poly.type
_entity_poly.pdbx_seq_one_letter_code
_entity_poly.pdbx_strand_id
1 'polypeptide(L)'
;MKKPTIGFIGLGLMGANMVENLQKRGYELSVMDLNKDAVATVIARGNATEAASPKELAEKSDIVMFCLTTSAVVEKIVYGEEGILAGIKEGAVVIDFGTSIPESTKKIGKDLAEKGAGMIDAPLGRTPAHAKDGLLNIMAAGDKETFEKVKPVLDEQGENVFYLGGLGAGHTTKLINNFMGMTTVVAMSQAFAAAKLAGVDGQQLFDIMSSGPSNSPFMKFCKHYAVDNVSDLGFSIANANKDLGYFVQMMDDLGTVSDIAKATSSNLQTALDAGMGQANVPEIFDYFTELKK
;
A
#
# COMPACT_ATOMS: atom_id res chain seq x y z
N MET A 1 4.91 31.16 -3.70
CA MET A 1 5.92 30.34 -4.43
C MET A 1 5.19 29.55 -5.51
N LYS A 2 5.81 29.27 -6.65
CA LYS A 2 5.24 28.38 -7.69
C LYS A 2 5.17 26.97 -7.11
N LYS A 3 4.04 26.27 -7.32
CA LYS A 3 3.91 24.86 -6.92
C LYS A 3 4.86 24.00 -7.78
N PRO A 4 5.43 22.92 -7.21
CA PRO A 4 6.24 21.98 -7.99
C PRO A 4 5.39 21.26 -9.05
N THR A 5 5.99 20.89 -10.18
CA THR A 5 5.37 20.00 -11.16
C THR A 5 5.46 18.57 -10.65
N ILE A 6 4.37 17.80 -10.78
CA ILE A 6 4.28 16.45 -10.24
C ILE A 6 4.05 15.46 -11.38
N GLY A 7 4.88 14.41 -11.43
CA GLY A 7 4.62 13.21 -12.22
C GLY A 7 3.98 12.15 -11.33
N PHE A 8 2.90 11.49 -11.79
CA PHE A 8 2.25 10.43 -11.02
C PHE A 8 2.04 9.17 -11.85
N ILE A 9 2.58 8.03 -11.39
CA ILE A 9 2.49 6.73 -12.04
C ILE A 9 1.63 5.78 -11.19
N GLY A 10 0.63 5.15 -11.80
CA GLY A 10 -0.28 4.23 -11.13
C GLY A 10 -1.57 4.92 -10.69
N LEU A 11 -2.61 4.78 -11.51
CA LEU A 11 -3.93 5.40 -11.33
C LEU A 11 -5.00 4.37 -10.90
N GLY A 12 -4.58 3.39 -10.09
CA GLY A 12 -5.49 2.46 -9.43
C GLY A 12 -6.35 3.14 -8.35
N LEU A 13 -7.01 2.33 -7.50
CA LEU A 13 -7.95 2.83 -6.48
C LEU A 13 -7.35 3.91 -5.56
N MET A 14 -6.09 3.78 -5.16
CA MET A 14 -5.42 4.79 -4.32
C MET A 14 -4.92 5.95 -5.18
N GLY A 15 -4.11 5.67 -6.21
CA GLY A 15 -3.43 6.70 -7.00
C GLY A 15 -4.38 7.65 -7.70
N ALA A 16 -5.47 7.19 -8.30
CA ALA A 16 -6.45 8.04 -8.95
C ALA A 16 -7.13 9.04 -7.99
N ASN A 17 -7.37 8.62 -6.74
CA ASN A 17 -7.93 9.49 -5.70
C ASN A 17 -6.90 10.49 -5.15
N MET A 18 -5.64 10.08 -5.02
CA MET A 18 -4.55 10.99 -4.66
C MET A 18 -4.33 12.05 -5.73
N VAL A 19 -4.35 11.66 -7.00
CA VAL A 19 -4.26 12.58 -8.14
C VAL A 19 -5.46 13.54 -8.16
N GLU A 20 -6.68 13.08 -7.90
CA GLU A 20 -7.85 13.95 -7.79
C GLU A 20 -7.67 15.01 -6.69
N ASN A 21 -7.12 14.63 -5.53
CA ASN A 21 -6.82 15.58 -4.47
C ASN A 21 -5.78 16.63 -4.91
N LEU A 22 -4.70 16.22 -5.61
CA LEU A 22 -3.69 17.14 -6.16
C LEU A 22 -4.30 18.10 -7.20
N GLN A 23 -5.17 17.60 -8.09
CA GLN A 23 -5.89 18.43 -9.08
C GLN A 23 -6.76 19.49 -8.41
N LYS A 24 -7.54 19.12 -7.38
CA LYS A 24 -8.36 20.06 -6.59
C LYS A 24 -7.53 21.14 -5.93
N ARG A 25 -6.28 20.86 -5.58
CA ARG A 25 -5.34 21.81 -5.01
C ARG A 25 -4.57 22.61 -6.05
N GLY A 26 -4.82 22.39 -7.35
CA GLY A 26 -4.26 23.17 -8.46
C GLY A 26 -2.80 22.84 -8.78
N TYR A 27 -2.38 21.58 -8.61
CA TYR A 27 -1.11 21.09 -9.15
C TYR A 27 -1.22 20.81 -10.66
N GLU A 28 -0.13 21.08 -11.38
CA GLU A 28 0.05 20.61 -12.76
C GLU A 28 0.67 19.20 -12.72
N LEU A 29 0.02 18.26 -13.38
CA LEU A 29 0.35 16.84 -13.31
C LEU A 29 0.73 16.28 -14.67
N SER A 30 1.74 15.42 -14.68
CA SER A 30 2.04 14.47 -15.73
C SER A 30 1.67 13.09 -15.22
N VAL A 31 0.78 12.34 -15.89
CA VAL A 31 0.26 11.08 -15.37
C VAL A 31 0.50 9.92 -16.32
N MET A 32 0.64 8.71 -15.74
CA MET A 32 0.82 7.49 -16.50
C MET A 32 0.18 6.28 -15.79
N ASP A 33 -0.51 5.48 -16.57
CA ASP A 33 -0.99 4.15 -16.17
C ASP A 33 -1.08 3.24 -17.39
N LEU A 34 -1.05 1.92 -17.19
CA LEU A 34 -1.31 0.95 -18.26
C LEU A 34 -2.78 0.96 -18.68
N ASN A 35 -3.68 1.29 -17.76
CA ASN A 35 -5.11 1.46 -18.01
C ASN A 35 -5.39 2.85 -18.60
N LYS A 36 -5.60 2.90 -19.91
CA LYS A 36 -5.85 4.15 -20.66
C LYS A 36 -7.17 4.83 -20.27
N ASP A 37 -8.17 4.10 -19.83
CA ASP A 37 -9.44 4.67 -19.35
C ASP A 37 -9.25 5.43 -18.03
N ALA A 38 -8.39 4.91 -17.14
CA ALA A 38 -8.01 5.63 -15.92
C ALA A 38 -7.26 6.93 -16.25
N VAL A 39 -6.32 6.90 -17.20
CA VAL A 39 -5.60 8.10 -17.67
C VAL A 39 -6.59 9.11 -18.26
N ALA A 40 -7.47 8.70 -19.17
CA ALA A 40 -8.46 9.57 -19.79
C ALA A 40 -9.39 10.22 -18.73
N THR A 41 -9.82 9.44 -17.73
CA THR A 41 -10.63 9.94 -16.60
C THR A 41 -9.94 11.03 -15.82
N VAL A 42 -8.64 10.87 -15.52
CA VAL A 42 -7.84 11.86 -14.80
C VAL A 42 -7.65 13.13 -15.64
N ILE A 43 -7.33 13.00 -16.93
CA ILE A 43 -7.13 14.14 -17.84
C ILE A 43 -8.42 14.94 -18.00
N ALA A 44 -9.56 14.28 -18.10
CA ALA A 44 -10.86 14.94 -18.23
C ALA A 44 -11.23 15.84 -17.06
N ARG A 45 -10.63 15.62 -15.86
CA ARG A 45 -10.81 16.50 -14.69
C ARG A 45 -10.02 17.82 -14.80
N GLY A 46 -9.03 17.91 -15.70
CA GLY A 46 -8.17 19.08 -15.91
C GLY A 46 -6.84 19.01 -15.15
N ASN A 47 -5.94 19.93 -15.48
CA ASN A 47 -4.60 20.09 -14.89
C ASN A 47 -3.72 18.82 -14.94
N ALA A 48 -3.95 17.91 -15.89
CA ALA A 48 -3.15 16.72 -16.09
C ALA A 48 -2.92 16.44 -17.57
N THR A 49 -1.74 15.96 -17.92
CA THR A 49 -1.35 15.49 -19.25
C THR A 49 -0.82 14.06 -19.16
N GLU A 50 -1.01 13.25 -20.20
CA GLU A 50 -0.42 11.92 -20.27
C GLU A 50 1.08 12.02 -20.60
N ALA A 51 1.89 11.20 -19.93
CA ALA A 51 3.28 10.94 -20.31
C ALA A 51 3.37 9.63 -21.10
N ALA A 52 4.20 9.60 -22.15
CA ALA A 52 4.39 8.42 -22.97
C ALA A 52 5.27 7.35 -22.28
N SER A 53 6.15 7.77 -21.36
CA SER A 53 7.04 6.86 -20.61
C SER A 53 7.36 7.39 -19.21
N PRO A 54 7.84 6.54 -18.28
CA PRO A 54 8.35 6.99 -16.99
C PRO A 54 9.50 8.01 -17.11
N LYS A 55 10.33 7.88 -18.12
CA LYS A 55 11.42 8.82 -18.43
C LYS A 55 10.86 10.19 -18.77
N GLU A 56 9.94 10.29 -19.75
CA GLU A 56 9.32 11.56 -20.11
C GLU A 56 8.61 12.22 -18.92
N LEU A 57 7.93 11.41 -18.10
CA LEU A 57 7.29 11.89 -16.87
C LEU A 57 8.32 12.47 -15.91
N ALA A 58 9.46 11.79 -15.69
CA ALA A 58 10.52 12.26 -14.82
C ALA A 58 11.20 13.53 -15.33
N GLU A 59 11.44 13.63 -16.66
CA GLU A 59 12.00 14.82 -17.30
C GLU A 59 11.17 16.09 -17.09
N LYS A 60 9.85 15.94 -16.92
CA LYS A 60 8.89 17.07 -16.75
C LYS A 60 8.59 17.39 -15.29
N SER A 61 9.00 16.56 -14.33
CA SER A 61 8.56 16.64 -12.95
C SER A 61 9.66 17.11 -11.98
N ASP A 62 9.30 17.89 -10.99
CA ASP A 62 10.12 18.21 -9.82
C ASP A 62 9.96 17.14 -8.74
N ILE A 63 8.77 16.52 -8.69
CA ILE A 63 8.45 15.40 -7.82
C ILE A 63 7.82 14.28 -8.65
N VAL A 64 8.41 13.08 -8.60
CA VAL A 64 7.86 11.87 -9.23
C VAL A 64 7.22 11.02 -8.15
N MET A 65 5.94 10.78 -8.24
CA MET A 65 5.15 9.97 -7.31
C MET A 65 4.66 8.70 -7.99
N PHE A 66 4.59 7.61 -7.25
CA PHE A 66 3.90 6.43 -7.75
C PHE A 66 3.22 5.62 -6.64
N CYS A 67 2.13 4.94 -7.02
CA CYS A 67 1.39 4.04 -6.16
C CYS A 67 1.14 2.74 -6.93
N LEU A 68 2.08 1.81 -6.83
CA LEU A 68 2.15 0.59 -7.63
C LEU A 68 1.97 -0.67 -6.80
N THR A 69 1.72 -1.79 -7.47
CA THR A 69 1.28 -3.01 -6.83
C THR A 69 2.40 -3.83 -6.21
N THR A 70 3.60 -3.85 -6.83
CA THR A 70 4.71 -4.71 -6.40
C THR A 70 6.07 -4.03 -6.59
N SER A 71 7.08 -4.44 -5.80
CA SER A 71 8.47 -3.99 -5.95
C SER A 71 9.03 -4.27 -7.35
N ALA A 72 8.68 -5.40 -7.96
CA ALA A 72 9.11 -5.74 -9.32
C ALA A 72 8.58 -4.74 -10.37
N VAL A 73 7.34 -4.25 -10.20
CA VAL A 73 6.78 -3.19 -11.07
C VAL A 73 7.50 -1.87 -10.81
N VAL A 74 7.80 -1.54 -9.55
CA VAL A 74 8.59 -0.35 -9.20
C VAL A 74 9.97 -0.41 -9.86
N GLU A 75 10.69 -1.52 -9.71
CA GLU A 75 11.99 -1.71 -10.35
C GLU A 75 11.92 -1.56 -11.88
N LYS A 76 10.89 -2.11 -12.50
CA LYS A 76 10.69 -2.00 -13.95
C LYS A 76 10.50 -0.56 -14.42
N ILE A 77 9.72 0.26 -13.69
CA ILE A 77 9.52 1.66 -14.05
C ILE A 77 10.74 2.54 -13.73
N VAL A 78 11.56 2.13 -12.78
CA VAL A 78 12.76 2.88 -12.40
C VAL A 78 13.92 2.56 -13.35
N TYR A 79 14.21 1.28 -13.60
CA TYR A 79 15.40 0.80 -14.31
C TYR A 79 15.18 0.50 -15.79
N GLY A 80 13.94 0.52 -16.29
CA GLY A 80 13.68 0.29 -17.72
C GLY A 80 14.44 1.24 -18.62
N GLU A 81 14.60 0.90 -19.89
CA GLU A 81 15.28 1.75 -20.88
C GLU A 81 14.66 3.16 -20.94
N GLU A 82 13.34 3.25 -20.91
CA GLU A 82 12.56 4.49 -20.76
C GLU A 82 12.09 4.69 -19.30
N GLY A 83 12.91 4.28 -18.32
CA GLY A 83 12.61 4.34 -16.89
C GLY A 83 12.91 5.71 -16.27
N ILE A 84 12.50 5.87 -15.00
CA ILE A 84 12.68 7.11 -14.23
C ILE A 84 14.14 7.52 -14.17
N LEU A 85 15.07 6.57 -13.93
CA LEU A 85 16.53 6.88 -13.86
C LEU A 85 17.11 7.47 -15.15
N ALA A 86 16.50 7.19 -16.29
CA ALA A 86 16.95 7.72 -17.58
C ALA A 86 16.51 9.18 -17.80
N GLY A 87 15.49 9.67 -17.09
CA GLY A 87 14.94 11.02 -17.26
C GLY A 87 14.95 11.88 -16.00
N ILE A 88 15.34 11.35 -14.83
CA ILE A 88 15.27 12.09 -13.58
C ILE A 88 16.22 13.29 -13.57
N LYS A 89 15.72 14.43 -13.11
CA LYS A 89 16.50 15.67 -12.98
C LYS A 89 17.28 15.71 -11.68
N GLU A 90 18.42 16.37 -11.69
CA GLU A 90 19.12 16.75 -10.46
C GLU A 90 18.19 17.60 -9.58
N GLY A 91 18.19 17.31 -8.29
CA GLY A 91 17.34 17.96 -7.31
C GLY A 91 15.87 17.50 -7.31
N ALA A 92 15.41 16.64 -8.22
CA ALA A 92 14.08 16.05 -8.15
C ALA A 92 13.95 15.08 -6.99
N VAL A 93 12.70 14.78 -6.58
CA VAL A 93 12.42 13.81 -5.52
C VAL A 93 11.46 12.75 -6.03
N VAL A 94 11.77 11.47 -5.77
CA VAL A 94 10.92 10.32 -6.06
C VAL A 94 10.21 9.92 -4.77
N ILE A 95 8.88 9.67 -4.84
CA ILE A 95 8.07 9.24 -3.68
C ILE A 95 7.34 7.94 -4.03
N ASP A 96 7.63 6.86 -3.29
CA ASP A 96 6.93 5.58 -3.39
C ASP A 96 5.83 5.49 -2.33
N PHE A 97 4.57 5.53 -2.77
CA PHE A 97 3.38 5.34 -1.91
C PHE A 97 2.91 3.88 -1.85
N GLY A 98 3.56 2.97 -2.55
CA GLY A 98 3.25 1.54 -2.56
C GLY A 98 3.59 0.83 -1.26
N THR A 99 3.55 -0.50 -1.33
CA THR A 99 4.14 -1.37 -0.31
C THR A 99 5.22 -2.18 -1.00
N SER A 100 6.47 -1.85 -0.70
CA SER A 100 7.66 -2.37 -1.38
C SER A 100 8.62 -3.07 -0.42
N ILE A 101 9.53 -3.87 -0.97
CA ILE A 101 10.62 -4.52 -0.24
C ILE A 101 11.62 -3.43 0.18
N PRO A 102 11.94 -3.27 1.49
CA PRO A 102 12.81 -2.18 1.96
C PRO A 102 14.20 -2.17 1.32
N GLU A 103 14.80 -3.33 1.06
CA GLU A 103 16.12 -3.41 0.43
C GLU A 103 16.09 -2.95 -1.05
N SER A 104 15.02 -3.27 -1.79
CA SER A 104 14.81 -2.72 -3.15
C SER A 104 14.69 -1.20 -3.10
N THR A 105 13.93 -0.66 -2.15
CA THR A 105 13.79 0.79 -1.94
C THR A 105 15.13 1.48 -1.67
N LYS A 106 15.95 0.91 -0.77
CA LYS A 106 17.28 1.45 -0.46
C LYS A 106 18.19 1.44 -1.67
N LYS A 107 18.16 0.35 -2.47
CA LYS A 107 18.93 0.23 -3.70
C LYS A 107 18.53 1.32 -4.71
N ILE A 108 17.23 1.47 -4.96
CA ILE A 108 16.70 2.51 -5.86
C ILE A 108 17.10 3.90 -5.38
N GLY A 109 16.98 4.18 -4.08
CA GLY A 109 17.37 5.48 -3.53
C GLY A 109 18.85 5.80 -3.69
N LYS A 110 19.73 4.79 -3.56
CA LYS A 110 21.17 4.95 -3.84
C LYS A 110 21.41 5.31 -5.31
N ASP A 111 20.78 4.59 -6.23
CA ASP A 111 20.97 4.81 -7.66
C ASP A 111 20.39 6.17 -8.12
N LEU A 112 19.30 6.64 -7.47
CA LEU A 112 18.76 8.00 -7.67
C LEU A 112 19.70 9.07 -7.13
N ALA A 113 20.31 8.84 -5.96
CA ALA A 113 21.29 9.78 -5.38
C ALA A 113 22.51 9.98 -6.27
N GLU A 114 22.96 8.96 -7.01
CA GLU A 114 24.03 9.07 -8.02
C GLU A 114 23.66 10.01 -9.19
N LYS A 115 22.34 10.26 -9.38
CA LYS A 115 21.79 11.24 -10.33
C LYS A 115 21.49 12.60 -9.69
N GLY A 116 21.82 12.79 -8.42
CA GLY A 116 21.48 14.01 -7.67
C GLY A 116 20.00 14.14 -7.30
N ALA A 117 19.23 13.06 -7.34
CA ALA A 117 17.81 13.03 -6.97
C ALA A 117 17.61 12.37 -5.60
N GLY A 118 16.63 12.85 -4.84
CA GLY A 118 16.24 12.26 -3.55
C GLY A 118 15.16 11.18 -3.69
N MET A 119 15.02 10.34 -2.65
CA MET A 119 13.92 9.39 -2.55
C MET A 119 13.29 9.39 -1.16
N ILE A 120 11.96 9.27 -1.14
CA ILE A 120 11.13 9.06 0.07
C ILE A 120 10.27 7.82 -0.18
N ASP A 121 10.29 6.87 0.73
CA ASP A 121 9.26 5.85 0.82
C ASP A 121 8.16 6.33 1.78
N ALA A 122 6.92 6.29 1.30
CA ALA A 122 5.79 6.93 1.97
C ALA A 122 4.51 6.08 1.93
N PRO A 123 4.57 4.78 2.30
CA PRO A 123 3.40 3.92 2.21
C PRO A 123 2.23 4.41 3.03
N LEU A 124 1.04 4.03 2.59
CA LEU A 124 -0.23 4.59 3.01
C LEU A 124 -0.97 3.72 4.02
N GLY A 125 -1.62 4.38 4.95
CA GLY A 125 -2.71 3.82 5.74
C GLY A 125 -4.04 4.47 5.37
N ARG A 126 -5.16 3.86 5.79
CA ARG A 126 -6.55 4.23 5.47
C ARG A 126 -6.98 3.80 4.05
N THR A 127 -8.11 4.33 3.57
CA THR A 127 -8.87 3.85 2.40
C THR A 127 -8.79 4.81 1.21
N PRO A 128 -9.19 4.36 0.00
CA PRO A 128 -9.27 5.24 -1.17
C PRO A 128 -10.14 6.50 -0.98
N ALA A 129 -11.21 6.41 -0.19
CA ALA A 129 -12.04 7.58 0.12
C ALA A 129 -11.24 8.66 0.88
N HIS A 130 -10.42 8.26 1.85
CA HIS A 130 -9.53 9.18 2.56
C HIS A 130 -8.46 9.79 1.64
N ALA A 131 -8.00 9.07 0.62
CA ALA A 131 -7.04 9.60 -0.35
C ALA A 131 -7.60 10.79 -1.14
N LYS A 132 -8.88 10.69 -1.55
CA LYS A 132 -9.58 11.74 -2.28
C LYS A 132 -9.70 13.05 -1.49
N ASP A 133 -9.78 12.96 -0.18
CA ASP A 133 -10.00 14.10 0.72
C ASP A 133 -8.69 14.58 1.40
N GLY A 134 -7.55 13.94 1.09
CA GLY A 134 -6.26 14.28 1.69
C GLY A 134 -6.15 13.88 3.17
N LEU A 135 -6.81 12.79 3.55
CA LEU A 135 -6.91 12.31 4.93
C LEU A 135 -6.14 11.01 5.18
N LEU A 136 -5.11 10.74 4.39
CA LEU A 136 -4.30 9.51 4.55
C LEU A 136 -3.44 9.54 5.83
N ASN A 137 -3.06 8.36 6.30
CA ASN A 137 -1.90 8.20 7.17
C ASN A 137 -0.70 7.85 6.29
N ILE A 138 0.34 8.67 6.31
CA ILE A 138 1.53 8.54 5.47
C ILE A 138 2.72 8.22 6.35
N MET A 139 3.38 7.08 6.08
CA MET A 139 4.55 6.61 6.81
C MET A 139 5.81 6.97 6.03
N ALA A 140 6.25 8.23 6.10
CA ALA A 140 7.34 8.75 5.28
C ALA A 140 8.72 8.48 5.88
N ALA A 141 9.65 8.05 5.05
CA ALA A 141 11.05 7.85 5.44
C ALA A 141 12.00 8.20 4.27
N GLY A 142 13.20 8.64 4.61
CA GLY A 142 14.22 9.07 3.70
C GLY A 142 15.14 10.10 4.34
N ASP A 143 16.03 10.72 3.57
CA ASP A 143 16.84 11.80 4.07
C ASP A 143 15.98 12.95 4.60
N LYS A 144 16.38 13.56 5.72
CA LYS A 144 15.60 14.58 6.42
C LYS A 144 15.38 15.83 5.57
N GLU A 145 16.39 16.30 4.87
CA GLU A 145 16.28 17.48 4.01
C GLU A 145 15.34 17.21 2.82
N THR A 146 15.47 16.03 2.21
CA THR A 146 14.59 15.56 1.15
C THR A 146 13.14 15.47 1.64
N PHE A 147 12.91 14.94 2.86
CA PHE A 147 11.58 14.89 3.47
C PHE A 147 10.98 16.29 3.66
N GLU A 148 11.73 17.22 4.27
CA GLU A 148 11.24 18.60 4.49
C GLU A 148 10.89 19.32 3.19
N LYS A 149 11.63 19.04 2.11
CA LYS A 149 11.35 19.59 0.77
C LYS A 149 9.98 19.15 0.23
N VAL A 150 9.57 17.91 0.46
CA VAL A 150 8.30 17.37 -0.06
C VAL A 150 7.18 17.36 0.97
N LYS A 151 7.48 17.61 2.24
CA LYS A 151 6.51 17.63 3.33
C LYS A 151 5.26 18.47 3.03
N PRO A 152 5.35 19.68 2.44
CA PRO A 152 4.16 20.47 2.12
C PRO A 152 3.18 19.74 1.19
N VAL A 153 3.68 18.91 0.25
CA VAL A 153 2.86 18.12 -0.65
C VAL A 153 2.30 16.89 0.06
N LEU A 154 3.09 16.26 0.93
CA LEU A 154 2.63 15.13 1.75
C LEU A 154 1.52 15.56 2.73
N ASP A 155 1.64 16.72 3.36
CA ASP A 155 0.63 17.29 4.27
C ASP A 155 -0.70 17.59 3.54
N GLU A 156 -0.66 17.82 2.24
CA GLU A 156 -1.88 17.97 1.43
C GLU A 156 -2.54 16.63 1.07
N GLN A 157 -1.81 15.51 1.18
CA GLN A 157 -2.31 14.15 0.91
C GLN A 157 -2.72 13.41 2.18
N GLY A 158 -2.22 13.81 3.34
CA GLY A 158 -2.42 13.09 4.60
C GLY A 158 -2.85 13.98 5.75
N GLU A 159 -3.76 13.47 6.58
CA GLU A 159 -4.08 14.04 7.88
C GLU A 159 -2.92 13.83 8.87
N ASN A 160 -2.24 12.68 8.75
CA ASN A 160 -1.10 12.35 9.59
C ASN A 160 0.08 11.95 8.71
N VAL A 161 1.16 12.72 8.75
CA VAL A 161 2.43 12.44 8.08
C VAL A 161 3.48 12.14 9.14
N PHE A 162 3.84 10.86 9.25
CA PHE A 162 4.85 10.38 10.20
C PHE A 162 6.21 10.33 9.52
N TYR A 163 7.21 11.03 10.07
CA TYR A 163 8.61 10.87 9.64
C TYR A 163 9.29 9.77 10.46
N LEU A 164 9.75 8.73 9.77
CA LEU A 164 10.24 7.49 10.39
C LEU A 164 11.77 7.32 10.29
N GLY A 165 12.48 8.34 9.84
CA GLY A 165 13.94 8.30 9.72
C GLY A 165 14.44 7.89 8.33
N GLY A 166 15.49 7.08 8.26
CA GLY A 166 16.17 6.75 7.00
C GLY A 166 15.33 5.97 5.99
N LEU A 167 15.71 6.04 4.73
CA LEU A 167 15.05 5.40 3.59
C LEU A 167 14.83 3.89 3.83
N GLY A 168 13.63 3.42 3.53
CA GLY A 168 13.17 2.05 3.77
C GLY A 168 12.45 1.85 5.11
N ALA A 169 12.54 2.81 6.06
CA ALA A 169 11.84 2.69 7.35
C ALA A 169 10.31 2.81 7.21
N GLY A 170 9.81 3.54 6.23
CA GLY A 170 8.39 3.61 5.91
C GLY A 170 7.85 2.26 5.45
N HIS A 171 8.47 1.65 4.43
CA HIS A 171 8.10 0.30 3.96
C HIS A 171 8.26 -0.76 5.04
N THR A 172 9.34 -0.72 5.83
CA THR A 172 9.53 -1.60 6.99
C THR A 172 8.36 -1.48 7.96
N THR A 173 7.99 -0.25 8.34
CA THR A 173 6.85 0.01 9.24
C THR A 173 5.54 -0.48 8.65
N LYS A 174 5.32 -0.26 7.34
CA LYS A 174 4.14 -0.74 6.64
C LYS A 174 4.03 -2.26 6.66
N LEU A 175 5.12 -2.97 6.40
CA LEU A 175 5.14 -4.44 6.43
C LEU A 175 4.87 -4.97 7.85
N ILE A 176 5.45 -4.37 8.88
CA ILE A 176 5.16 -4.73 10.29
C ILE A 176 3.68 -4.50 10.61
N ASN A 177 3.13 -3.34 10.24
CA ASN A 177 1.72 -3.01 10.46
C ASN A 177 0.79 -4.01 9.74
N ASN A 178 1.09 -4.33 8.47
CA ASN A 178 0.27 -5.26 7.71
C ASN A 178 0.40 -6.69 8.19
N PHE A 179 1.61 -7.13 8.61
CA PHE A 179 1.79 -8.41 9.30
C PHE A 179 0.87 -8.53 10.52
N MET A 180 0.89 -7.56 11.43
CA MET A 180 0.03 -7.57 12.63
C MET A 180 -1.44 -7.57 12.26
N GLY A 181 -1.86 -6.69 11.35
CA GLY A 181 -3.25 -6.57 10.93
C GLY A 181 -3.77 -7.86 10.28
N MET A 182 -3.07 -8.38 9.28
CA MET A 182 -3.52 -9.54 8.51
C MET A 182 -3.45 -10.83 9.31
N THR A 183 -2.41 -11.02 10.13
CA THR A 183 -2.35 -12.15 11.08
C THR A 183 -3.54 -12.13 12.03
N THR A 184 -3.88 -10.96 12.56
CA THR A 184 -5.04 -10.79 13.44
C THR A 184 -6.35 -11.14 12.73
N VAL A 185 -6.54 -10.66 11.50
CA VAL A 185 -7.76 -10.96 10.71
C VAL A 185 -7.87 -12.44 10.39
N VAL A 186 -6.78 -13.09 9.94
CA VAL A 186 -6.77 -14.52 9.63
C VAL A 186 -7.06 -15.36 10.87
N ALA A 187 -6.41 -15.05 12.01
CA ALA A 187 -6.63 -15.76 13.27
C ALA A 187 -8.08 -15.59 13.78
N MET A 188 -8.65 -14.39 13.69
CA MET A 188 -10.03 -14.13 14.09
C MET A 188 -11.04 -14.80 13.15
N SER A 189 -10.81 -14.76 11.84
CA SER A 189 -11.66 -15.48 10.86
C SER A 189 -11.66 -16.98 11.14
N GLN A 190 -10.50 -17.55 11.48
CA GLN A 190 -10.42 -18.96 11.87
C GLN A 190 -11.16 -19.25 13.19
N ALA A 191 -11.11 -18.34 14.16
CA ALA A 191 -11.85 -18.47 15.42
C ALA A 191 -13.36 -18.45 15.19
N PHE A 192 -13.89 -17.54 14.36
CA PHE A 192 -15.30 -17.52 13.97
C PHE A 192 -15.70 -18.78 13.19
N ALA A 193 -14.85 -19.28 12.31
CA ALA A 193 -15.08 -20.53 11.60
C ALA A 193 -15.15 -21.73 12.57
N ALA A 194 -14.25 -21.80 13.53
CA ALA A 194 -14.28 -22.82 14.58
C ALA A 194 -15.58 -22.76 15.42
N ALA A 195 -16.03 -21.56 15.77
CA ALA A 195 -17.31 -21.37 16.47
C ALA A 195 -18.49 -21.92 15.65
N LYS A 196 -18.60 -21.53 14.37
CA LYS A 196 -19.62 -22.03 13.45
C LYS A 196 -19.63 -23.55 13.35
N LEU A 197 -18.46 -24.16 13.18
CA LEU A 197 -18.33 -25.63 13.06
C LEU A 197 -18.62 -26.35 14.38
N ALA A 198 -18.35 -25.71 15.52
CA ALA A 198 -18.66 -26.25 16.86
C ALA A 198 -20.10 -25.97 17.32
N GLY A 199 -20.91 -25.24 16.53
CA GLY A 199 -22.29 -24.88 16.91
C GLY A 199 -22.37 -23.77 17.96
N VAL A 200 -21.32 -22.96 18.10
CA VAL A 200 -21.30 -21.76 18.96
C VAL A 200 -21.81 -20.56 18.15
N ASP A 201 -22.71 -19.78 18.75
CA ASP A 201 -23.24 -18.57 18.13
C ASP A 201 -22.15 -17.50 17.93
N GLY A 202 -22.02 -17.01 16.71
CA GLY A 202 -20.96 -16.08 16.35
C GLY A 202 -21.08 -14.71 17.01
N GLN A 203 -22.34 -14.24 17.28
CA GLN A 203 -22.54 -12.98 18.01
C GLN A 203 -22.14 -13.13 19.49
N GLN A 204 -22.48 -14.24 20.12
CA GLN A 204 -22.05 -14.51 21.49
C GLN A 204 -20.51 -14.61 21.60
N LEU A 205 -19.86 -15.27 20.63
CA LEU A 205 -18.40 -15.30 20.56
C LEU A 205 -17.83 -13.88 20.49
N PHE A 206 -18.38 -13.05 19.58
CA PHE A 206 -17.95 -11.65 19.45
C PHE A 206 -18.11 -10.88 20.76
N ASP A 207 -19.26 -11.00 21.44
CA ASP A 207 -19.54 -10.30 22.70
C ASP A 207 -18.53 -10.67 23.80
N ILE A 208 -18.21 -11.96 23.90
CA ILE A 208 -17.19 -12.46 24.85
C ILE A 208 -15.82 -11.92 24.53
N MET A 209 -15.37 -12.05 23.26
CA MET A 209 -14.02 -11.63 22.86
C MET A 209 -13.84 -10.10 22.92
N SER A 210 -14.88 -9.34 22.57
CA SER A 210 -14.85 -7.88 22.59
C SER A 210 -14.89 -7.28 23.99
N SER A 211 -15.42 -8.01 24.99
CA SER A 211 -15.41 -7.59 26.38
C SER A 211 -14.05 -7.81 27.08
N GLY A 212 -13.13 -8.53 26.44
CA GLY A 212 -11.85 -8.94 27.00
C GLY A 212 -10.63 -8.38 26.25
N PRO A 213 -9.43 -8.87 26.63
CA PRO A 213 -8.16 -8.40 26.04
C PRO A 213 -7.98 -8.76 24.57
N SER A 214 -8.79 -9.66 24.02
CA SER A 214 -8.78 -10.02 22.59
C SER A 214 -9.45 -8.96 21.71
N ASN A 215 -10.05 -7.92 22.28
CA ASN A 215 -10.70 -6.86 21.53
C ASN A 215 -9.72 -6.14 20.60
N SER A 216 -10.10 -6.04 19.32
CA SER A 216 -9.34 -5.35 18.30
C SER A 216 -10.31 -4.74 17.28
N PRO A 217 -10.00 -3.56 16.70
CA PRO A 217 -10.79 -3.02 15.58
C PRO A 217 -10.96 -4.00 14.42
N PHE A 218 -9.97 -4.86 14.16
CA PHE A 218 -10.05 -5.89 13.13
C PHE A 218 -11.12 -6.96 13.39
N MET A 219 -11.42 -7.23 14.66
CA MET A 219 -12.46 -8.21 15.03
C MET A 219 -13.85 -7.80 14.52
N LYS A 220 -14.13 -6.50 14.42
CA LYS A 220 -15.39 -6.01 13.85
C LYS A 220 -15.55 -6.41 12.40
N PHE A 221 -14.50 -6.29 11.58
CA PHE A 221 -14.53 -6.72 10.18
C PHE A 221 -14.74 -8.22 10.04
N CYS A 222 -14.12 -9.03 10.90
CA CYS A 222 -14.34 -10.48 10.91
C CYS A 222 -15.77 -10.83 11.33
N LYS A 223 -16.32 -10.15 12.36
CA LYS A 223 -17.72 -10.32 12.80
C LYS A 223 -18.71 -9.86 11.73
N HIS A 224 -18.47 -8.71 11.10
CA HIS A 224 -19.32 -8.22 10.03
C HIS A 224 -19.43 -9.25 8.90
N TYR A 225 -18.32 -9.90 8.54
CA TYR A 225 -18.38 -10.94 7.52
C TYR A 225 -19.00 -12.24 8.05
N ALA A 226 -18.48 -12.80 9.14
CA ALA A 226 -18.85 -14.12 9.63
C ALA A 226 -20.29 -14.21 10.18
N VAL A 227 -20.85 -13.11 10.69
CA VAL A 227 -22.17 -13.04 11.34
C VAL A 227 -23.16 -12.23 10.52
N ASP A 228 -22.76 -11.04 10.03
CA ASP A 228 -23.68 -10.12 9.36
C ASP A 228 -23.64 -10.26 7.82
N ASN A 229 -22.73 -11.06 7.28
CA ASN A 229 -22.49 -11.24 5.83
C ASN A 229 -22.14 -9.93 5.10
N VAL A 230 -21.36 -9.04 5.75
CA VAL A 230 -20.91 -7.76 5.23
C VAL A 230 -19.39 -7.75 5.10
N SER A 231 -18.88 -7.53 3.88
CA SER A 231 -17.44 -7.45 3.59
C SER A 231 -17.04 -5.98 3.43
N ASP A 232 -16.49 -5.38 4.49
CA ASP A 232 -16.18 -3.94 4.57
C ASP A 232 -14.69 -3.62 4.84
N LEU A 233 -13.83 -4.63 5.03
CA LEU A 233 -12.38 -4.47 5.01
C LEU A 233 -11.87 -4.56 3.56
N GLY A 234 -11.75 -3.45 2.86
CA GLY A 234 -11.33 -3.39 1.47
C GLY A 234 -9.84 -3.73 1.26
N PHE A 235 -9.40 -4.94 1.61
CA PHE A 235 -8.03 -5.43 1.41
C PHE A 235 -8.06 -6.89 0.94
N SER A 236 -7.63 -7.13 -0.31
CA SER A 236 -7.74 -8.46 -0.93
C SER A 236 -6.75 -9.47 -0.35
N ILE A 237 -7.14 -10.75 -0.40
CA ILE A 237 -6.30 -11.90 -0.03
C ILE A 237 -4.98 -11.88 -0.82
N ALA A 238 -5.02 -11.59 -2.13
CA ALA A 238 -3.81 -11.48 -2.94
C ALA A 238 -2.83 -10.42 -2.45
N ASN A 239 -3.33 -9.22 -2.10
CA ASN A 239 -2.48 -8.15 -1.57
C ASN A 239 -1.95 -8.48 -0.17
N ALA A 240 -2.78 -9.09 0.68
CA ALA A 240 -2.37 -9.53 2.00
C ALA A 240 -1.25 -10.59 1.91
N ASN A 241 -1.41 -11.59 1.06
CA ASN A 241 -0.40 -12.62 0.84
C ASN A 241 0.92 -12.04 0.32
N LYS A 242 0.84 -11.10 -0.64
CA LYS A 242 2.03 -10.39 -1.14
C LYS A 242 2.76 -9.65 -0.01
N ASP A 243 2.04 -8.87 0.79
CA ASP A 243 2.64 -8.06 1.85
C ASP A 243 3.25 -8.94 2.95
N LEU A 244 2.60 -10.06 3.29
CA LEU A 244 3.16 -11.06 4.21
C LEU A 244 4.41 -11.73 3.62
N GLY A 245 4.44 -12.01 2.32
CA GLY A 245 5.63 -12.51 1.63
C GLY A 245 6.80 -11.54 1.72
N TYR A 246 6.56 -10.25 1.55
CA TYR A 246 7.59 -9.21 1.72
C TYR A 246 8.06 -9.09 3.18
N PHE A 247 7.14 -9.23 4.12
CA PHE A 247 7.51 -9.27 5.55
C PHE A 247 8.39 -10.48 5.86
N VAL A 248 8.05 -11.67 5.38
CA VAL A 248 8.87 -12.89 5.55
C VAL A 248 10.25 -12.68 4.96
N GLN A 249 10.35 -12.17 3.73
CA GLN A 249 11.64 -11.87 3.10
C GLN A 249 12.45 -10.87 3.94
N MET A 250 11.84 -9.79 4.42
CA MET A 250 12.50 -8.82 5.29
C MET A 250 13.03 -9.47 6.58
N MET A 251 12.30 -10.40 7.19
CA MET A 251 12.74 -11.11 8.40
C MET A 251 13.90 -12.06 8.09
N ASP A 252 13.88 -12.73 6.94
CA ASP A 252 14.99 -13.59 6.49
C ASP A 252 16.24 -12.73 6.20
N ASP A 253 16.12 -11.55 5.60
CA ASP A 253 17.22 -10.58 5.38
C ASP A 253 17.79 -10.05 6.71
N LEU A 254 16.97 -9.92 7.74
CA LEU A 254 17.38 -9.56 9.11
C LEU A 254 17.98 -10.74 9.91
N GLY A 255 17.99 -11.95 9.34
CA GLY A 255 18.56 -13.15 9.96
C GLY A 255 17.75 -13.68 11.16
N THR A 256 16.41 -13.48 11.18
CA THR A 256 15.55 -13.88 12.29
C THR A 256 14.35 -14.70 11.85
N VAL A 257 13.65 -15.34 12.83
CA VAL A 257 12.53 -16.23 12.55
C VAL A 257 11.24 -15.46 12.22
N SER A 258 10.40 -16.05 11.35
CA SER A 258 9.13 -15.48 10.91
C SER A 258 7.98 -16.52 10.87
N ASP A 259 7.99 -17.49 11.78
CA ASP A 259 7.09 -18.65 11.74
C ASP A 259 5.61 -18.27 11.74
N ILE A 260 5.21 -17.27 12.54
CA ILE A 260 3.82 -16.77 12.57
C ILE A 260 3.45 -16.16 11.21
N ALA A 261 4.33 -15.36 10.62
CA ALA A 261 4.08 -14.76 9.31
C ALA A 261 4.00 -15.83 8.21
N LYS A 262 4.89 -16.82 8.26
CA LYS A 262 4.88 -17.97 7.32
C LYS A 262 3.59 -18.77 7.43
N ALA A 263 3.11 -19.05 8.65
CA ALA A 263 1.85 -19.74 8.87
C ALA A 263 0.65 -18.94 8.35
N THR A 264 0.63 -17.63 8.60
CA THR A 264 -0.44 -16.75 8.09
C THR A 264 -0.41 -16.68 6.55
N SER A 265 0.77 -16.47 5.96
CA SER A 265 0.96 -16.45 4.50
C SER A 265 0.53 -17.78 3.86
N SER A 266 0.84 -18.93 4.49
CA SER A 266 0.40 -20.23 4.01
C SER A 266 -1.13 -20.36 3.93
N ASN A 267 -1.87 -19.87 4.94
CA ASN A 267 -3.33 -19.86 4.91
C ASN A 267 -3.87 -18.96 3.78
N LEU A 268 -3.29 -17.76 3.62
CA LEU A 268 -3.67 -16.85 2.53
C LEU A 268 -3.33 -17.44 1.16
N GLN A 269 -2.18 -18.11 1.01
CA GLN A 269 -1.79 -18.77 -0.23
C GLN A 269 -2.77 -19.89 -0.59
N THR A 270 -3.18 -20.71 0.37
CA THR A 270 -4.14 -21.79 0.12
C THR A 270 -5.51 -21.22 -0.30
N ALA A 271 -5.98 -20.13 0.31
CA ALA A 271 -7.19 -19.45 -0.12
C ALA A 271 -7.03 -18.83 -1.54
N LEU A 272 -5.86 -18.30 -1.86
CA LEU A 272 -5.52 -17.80 -3.19
C LEU A 272 -5.58 -18.90 -4.24
N ASP A 273 -5.00 -20.07 -3.95
CA ASP A 273 -5.01 -21.25 -4.83
C ASP A 273 -6.43 -21.80 -5.03
N ALA A 274 -7.32 -21.60 -4.06
CA ALA A 274 -8.76 -21.89 -4.15
C ALA A 274 -9.55 -20.84 -4.97
N GLY A 275 -8.88 -19.84 -5.57
CA GLY A 275 -9.52 -18.82 -6.41
C GLY A 275 -10.03 -17.57 -5.66
N MET A 276 -9.76 -17.42 -4.37
CA MET A 276 -10.26 -16.32 -3.54
C MET A 276 -9.37 -15.05 -3.60
N GLY A 277 -8.49 -14.91 -4.59
CA GLY A 277 -7.50 -13.81 -4.62
C GLY A 277 -8.09 -12.42 -4.59
N GLN A 278 -9.28 -12.20 -5.16
CA GLN A 278 -9.96 -10.89 -5.18
C GLN A 278 -10.90 -10.69 -3.98
N ALA A 279 -11.18 -11.74 -3.21
CA ALA A 279 -11.95 -11.65 -1.97
C ALA A 279 -11.19 -10.83 -0.91
N ASN A 280 -11.90 -10.16 -0.02
CA ASN A 280 -11.29 -9.46 1.11
C ASN A 280 -10.82 -10.44 2.19
N VAL A 281 -9.81 -10.08 2.97
CA VAL A 281 -9.18 -11.01 3.92
C VAL A 281 -10.17 -11.63 4.92
N PRO A 282 -11.19 -10.94 5.48
CA PRO A 282 -12.17 -11.59 6.35
C PRO A 282 -12.96 -12.74 5.69
N GLU A 283 -13.08 -12.72 4.35
CA GLU A 283 -13.78 -13.76 3.58
C GLU A 283 -13.04 -15.11 3.58
N ILE A 284 -11.79 -15.16 4.05
CA ILE A 284 -11.07 -16.42 4.32
C ILE A 284 -11.83 -17.32 5.33
N PHE A 285 -12.80 -16.77 6.05
CA PHE A 285 -13.76 -17.50 6.88
C PHE A 285 -14.46 -18.61 6.10
N ASP A 286 -14.88 -18.36 4.84
CA ASP A 286 -15.54 -19.37 4.00
C ASP A 286 -14.60 -20.53 3.70
N TYR A 287 -13.34 -20.22 3.34
CA TYR A 287 -12.31 -21.24 3.16
C TYR A 287 -12.18 -22.13 4.39
N PHE A 288 -12.13 -21.57 5.61
CA PHE A 288 -12.03 -22.36 6.84
C PHE A 288 -13.27 -23.17 7.17
N THR A 289 -14.48 -22.73 6.75
CA THR A 289 -15.73 -23.42 7.02
C THR A 289 -16.06 -24.51 5.97
N GLU A 290 -15.55 -24.37 4.74
CA GLU A 290 -15.87 -25.26 3.63
C GLU A 290 -14.82 -26.35 3.40
N LEU A 291 -13.63 -26.25 4.02
CA LEU A 291 -12.59 -27.27 3.95
C LEU A 291 -13.11 -28.61 4.48
N LYS A 292 -13.51 -29.49 3.56
CA LYS A 292 -13.68 -30.92 3.87
C LYS A 292 -12.28 -31.54 3.88
N LYS A 293 -11.88 -32.06 5.04
CA LYS A 293 -10.68 -32.90 5.17
C LYS A 293 -10.80 -34.16 4.33
#